data_54d75edf8800205f89f454cfe84fedc9
#
_entry.id   54d75edf8800205f89f454cfe84fedc9
#
_cell.length_a   1.000
_cell.length_b   1.000
_cell.length_c   1.000
_cell.angle_alpha   90.00
_cell.angle_beta   90.00
_cell.angle_gamma   90.00
#
_symmetry.space_group_name_H-M   'P 1'
#
loop_
_entity.id
_entity.type
_entity.pdbx_description
1 polymer ?
#
loop_
_entity_poly.entity_id
_entity_poly.type
_entity_poly.pdbx_seq_one_letter_code
_entity_poly.pdbx_strand_id
1 'polypeptide(L)'
;MSDDEQERTIAEDLVVTKYKMGGDIANQALRLVVEAAKPGVSVVSLCEKGDAYIMAETGKVFKKEKEMKKGIAFPTSVSVNNCVCHFSPLKSDPDYTLKDGDLVKIDLGVHVDGFIANVAHSFIVGVCKENPITGRKADVIKSAHLCAEAALRLVKPGNQNTQVTEAWNKIAQSFKCSPIEGMLSHQLKQHVIDGEKTIIQNPSDQQRKDHEKAEFEVHEVYAVDVLISTGEGKARDGGLRTTIYKRDPSKQYGLKMKTSRTFFSEVERRFDAMPFTLRTLESVE
;
A
#
# COMPACT_ATOMS: atom_id res chain seq x y z
N MET A 1 -17.27 -31.82 9.02
CA MET A 1 -16.23 -32.14 8.05
C MET A 1 -15.69 -30.80 7.63
N SER A 2 -14.56 -30.38 8.15
CA SER A 2 -13.85 -29.19 7.70
C SER A 2 -13.21 -29.59 6.36
N ASP A 3 -13.77 -29.11 5.26
CA ASP A 3 -12.99 -29.01 4.02
C ASP A 3 -11.80 -28.11 4.37
N ASP A 4 -10.61 -28.69 4.51
CA ASP A 4 -9.36 -27.99 4.44
C ASP A 4 -9.29 -27.41 3.02
N GLU A 5 -9.82 -26.21 2.82
CA GLU A 5 -9.58 -25.46 1.60
C GLU A 5 -8.07 -25.24 1.51
N GLN A 6 -7.44 -26.01 0.68
CA GLN A 6 -6.00 -25.93 0.46
C GLN A 6 -5.67 -24.49 0.03
N GLU A 7 -4.80 -23.83 0.76
CA GLU A 7 -4.37 -22.44 0.49
C GLU A 7 -3.84 -22.34 -0.95
N ARG A 8 -4.45 -21.47 -1.75
CA ARG A 8 -4.05 -21.23 -3.13
C ARG A 8 -2.84 -20.31 -3.16
N THR A 9 -1.77 -20.78 -3.78
CA THR A 9 -0.47 -20.09 -3.83
C THR A 9 0.02 -19.91 -5.26
N ILE A 10 1.15 -19.20 -5.43
CA ILE A 10 1.83 -19.04 -6.72
C ILE A 10 2.46 -20.34 -7.27
N ALA A 11 2.29 -21.48 -6.60
CA ALA A 11 2.51 -22.79 -7.19
C ALA A 11 1.54 -23.09 -8.33
N GLU A 12 0.37 -22.42 -8.35
CA GLU A 12 -0.64 -22.54 -9.40
C GLU A 12 -0.43 -21.43 -10.46
N ASP A 13 -0.33 -21.80 -11.74
CA ASP A 13 -0.15 -20.83 -12.85
C ASP A 13 -1.29 -19.80 -12.92
N LEU A 14 -2.52 -20.21 -12.60
CA LEU A 14 -3.66 -19.29 -12.60
C LEU A 14 -3.52 -18.21 -11.51
N VAL A 15 -2.99 -18.57 -10.34
CA VAL A 15 -2.71 -17.60 -9.26
C VAL A 15 -1.65 -16.59 -9.70
N VAL A 16 -0.56 -17.08 -10.33
CA VAL A 16 0.47 -16.21 -10.91
C VAL A 16 -0.12 -15.27 -11.96
N THR A 17 -1.01 -15.76 -12.79
CA THR A 17 -1.71 -14.96 -13.81
C THR A 17 -2.53 -13.84 -13.17
N LYS A 18 -3.28 -14.13 -12.09
CA LYS A 18 -4.07 -13.13 -11.36
C LYS A 18 -3.21 -12.06 -10.71
N TYR A 19 -2.08 -12.44 -10.08
CA TYR A 19 -1.11 -11.48 -9.55
C TYR A 19 -0.53 -10.58 -10.65
N LYS A 20 -0.12 -11.14 -11.79
CA LYS A 20 0.40 -10.37 -12.93
C LYS A 20 -0.62 -9.40 -13.48
N MET A 21 -1.86 -9.83 -13.69
CA MET A 21 -2.94 -8.95 -14.14
C MET A 21 -3.19 -7.79 -13.15
N GLY A 22 -3.25 -8.09 -11.85
CA GLY A 22 -3.36 -7.08 -10.80
C GLY A 22 -2.18 -6.10 -10.84
N GLY A 23 -0.96 -6.61 -10.99
CA GLY A 23 0.26 -5.80 -11.08
C GLY A 23 0.29 -4.90 -12.31
N ASP A 24 -0.14 -5.39 -13.47
CA ASP A 24 -0.21 -4.59 -14.71
C ASP A 24 -1.20 -3.43 -14.57
N ILE A 25 -2.39 -3.70 -14.02
CA ILE A 25 -3.39 -2.66 -13.76
C ILE A 25 -2.87 -1.66 -12.72
N ALA A 26 -2.25 -2.14 -11.63
CA ALA A 26 -1.68 -1.29 -10.59
C ALA A 26 -0.59 -0.36 -11.14
N ASN A 27 0.33 -0.88 -11.94
CA ASN A 27 1.37 -0.09 -12.58
C ASN A 27 0.83 0.96 -13.56
N GLN A 28 -0.21 0.63 -14.33
CA GLN A 28 -0.85 1.59 -15.23
C GLN A 28 -1.58 2.68 -14.45
N ALA A 29 -2.32 2.32 -13.40
CA ALA A 29 -2.96 3.28 -12.50
C ALA A 29 -1.94 4.24 -11.87
N LEU A 30 -0.82 3.70 -11.37
CA LEU A 30 0.26 4.48 -10.79
C LEU A 30 0.82 5.48 -11.79
N ARG A 31 1.15 5.06 -13.01
CA ARG A 31 1.65 5.95 -14.07
C ARG A 31 0.67 7.06 -14.38
N LEU A 32 -0.62 6.73 -14.51
CA LEU A 32 -1.69 7.69 -14.78
C LEU A 32 -1.77 8.78 -13.70
N VAL A 33 -1.65 8.38 -12.42
CA VAL A 33 -1.70 9.33 -11.30
C VAL A 33 -0.42 10.17 -11.23
N VAL A 34 0.76 9.56 -11.42
CA VAL A 34 2.05 10.26 -11.46
C VAL A 34 2.07 11.31 -12.57
N GLU A 35 1.63 10.97 -13.78
CA GLU A 35 1.58 11.89 -14.93
C GLU A 35 0.60 13.06 -14.70
N ALA A 36 -0.48 12.83 -13.96
CA ALA A 36 -1.45 13.85 -13.60
C ALA A 36 -1.00 14.74 -12.44
N ALA A 37 -0.05 14.32 -11.64
CA ALA A 37 0.42 15.02 -10.44
C ALA A 37 1.33 16.21 -10.79
N LYS A 38 0.71 17.33 -11.14
CA LYS A 38 1.36 18.59 -11.54
C LYS A 38 1.03 19.71 -10.54
N PRO A 39 1.81 20.82 -10.55
CA PRO A 39 1.46 21.98 -9.74
C PRO A 39 0.01 22.44 -10.03
N GLY A 40 -0.73 22.76 -8.96
CA GLY A 40 -2.13 23.19 -9.05
C GLY A 40 -3.16 22.05 -9.05
N VAL A 41 -2.73 20.79 -9.05
CA VAL A 41 -3.64 19.64 -9.02
C VAL A 41 -3.99 19.25 -7.58
N SER A 42 -5.26 18.94 -7.34
CA SER A 42 -5.82 18.52 -6.07
C SER A 42 -5.46 17.08 -5.73
N VAL A 43 -5.10 16.81 -4.48
CA VAL A 43 -4.84 15.44 -3.99
C VAL A 43 -6.07 14.57 -4.06
N VAL A 44 -7.25 15.09 -3.68
CA VAL A 44 -8.52 14.34 -3.79
C VAL A 44 -8.77 13.91 -5.23
N SER A 45 -8.57 14.80 -6.20
CA SER A 45 -8.79 14.47 -7.62
C SER A 45 -7.82 13.38 -8.14
N LEU A 46 -6.59 13.37 -7.65
CA LEU A 46 -5.61 12.32 -7.98
C LEU A 46 -6.00 10.97 -7.38
N CYS A 47 -6.46 10.96 -6.13
CA CYS A 47 -6.96 9.75 -5.48
C CYS A 47 -8.17 9.17 -6.23
N GLU A 48 -9.15 10.00 -6.59
CA GLU A 48 -10.33 9.59 -7.36
C GLU A 48 -9.95 9.05 -8.73
N LYS A 49 -8.99 9.69 -9.40
CA LYS A 49 -8.50 9.27 -10.72
C LYS A 49 -7.89 7.87 -10.68
N GLY A 50 -7.06 7.57 -9.68
CA GLY A 50 -6.47 6.25 -9.48
C GLY A 50 -7.54 5.19 -9.20
N ASP A 51 -8.42 5.46 -8.25
CA ASP A 51 -9.49 4.55 -7.85
C ASP A 51 -10.45 4.25 -9.02
N ALA A 52 -10.86 5.27 -9.78
CA ALA A 52 -11.72 5.11 -10.94
C ALA A 52 -11.07 4.26 -12.04
N TYR A 53 -9.79 4.47 -12.31
CA TYR A 53 -9.04 3.68 -13.28
C TYR A 53 -8.97 2.20 -12.85
N ILE A 54 -8.63 1.91 -11.60
CA ILE A 54 -8.56 0.54 -11.07
C ILE A 54 -9.91 -0.17 -11.25
N MET A 55 -11.01 0.48 -10.86
CA MET A 55 -12.34 -0.11 -10.98
C MET A 55 -12.73 -0.36 -12.44
N ALA A 56 -12.41 0.55 -13.35
CA ALA A 56 -12.69 0.40 -14.77
C ALA A 56 -11.89 -0.75 -15.41
N GLU A 57 -10.60 -0.87 -15.10
CA GLU A 57 -9.73 -1.90 -15.70
C GLU A 57 -9.97 -3.29 -15.09
N THR A 58 -10.16 -3.39 -13.78
CA THR A 58 -10.50 -4.67 -13.15
C THR A 58 -11.86 -5.21 -13.63
N GLY A 59 -12.81 -4.33 -13.96
CA GLY A 59 -14.07 -4.71 -14.58
C GLY A 59 -13.93 -5.35 -15.98
N LYS A 60 -12.80 -5.17 -16.66
CA LYS A 60 -12.54 -5.73 -18.00
C LYS A 60 -11.95 -7.15 -17.97
N VAL A 61 -11.34 -7.58 -16.86
CA VAL A 61 -10.73 -8.92 -16.74
C VAL A 61 -11.74 -9.92 -16.19
N PHE A 62 -11.63 -11.19 -16.54
CA PHE A 62 -12.51 -12.27 -16.08
C PHE A 62 -14.01 -11.91 -16.12
N LYS A 63 -14.48 -11.31 -17.22
CA LYS A 63 -15.88 -10.82 -17.35
C LYS A 63 -16.95 -11.88 -17.20
N LYS A 64 -16.61 -13.15 -17.48
CA LYS A 64 -17.55 -14.26 -17.39
C LYS A 64 -17.71 -14.78 -15.96
N GLU A 65 -16.74 -14.51 -15.10
CA GLU A 65 -16.69 -14.92 -13.69
C GLU A 65 -17.39 -13.86 -12.81
N LYS A 66 -18.72 -13.92 -12.76
CA LYS A 66 -19.54 -12.88 -12.09
C LYS A 66 -19.32 -12.83 -10.59
N GLU A 67 -19.02 -13.97 -9.96
CA GLU A 67 -18.79 -14.10 -8.53
C GLU A 67 -17.36 -13.71 -8.12
N MET A 68 -16.43 -13.64 -9.09
CA MET A 68 -15.05 -13.29 -8.82
C MET A 68 -14.95 -11.82 -8.38
N LYS A 69 -14.52 -11.59 -7.15
CA LYS A 69 -14.25 -10.26 -6.63
C LYS A 69 -12.93 -9.74 -7.17
N LYS A 70 -12.92 -8.47 -7.59
CA LYS A 70 -11.75 -7.78 -8.15
C LYS A 70 -11.97 -6.28 -8.05
N GLY A 71 -10.89 -5.53 -7.91
CA GLY A 71 -10.97 -4.08 -7.74
C GLY A 71 -9.81 -3.52 -6.92
N ILE A 72 -10.14 -2.53 -6.10
CA ILE A 72 -9.19 -1.87 -5.22
C ILE A 72 -8.84 -2.79 -4.05
N ALA A 73 -7.54 -3.08 -3.87
CA ALA A 73 -7.00 -3.74 -2.68
C ALA A 73 -6.50 -2.72 -1.64
N PHE A 74 -6.06 -1.57 -2.08
CA PHE A 74 -5.72 -0.43 -1.22
C PHE A 74 -6.07 0.86 -1.96
N PRO A 75 -6.81 1.80 -1.32
CA PRO A 75 -7.22 3.05 -1.96
C PRO A 75 -6.03 3.86 -2.42
N THR A 76 -6.15 4.54 -3.56
CA THR A 76 -5.12 5.48 -4.02
C THR A 76 -4.88 6.54 -2.95
N SER A 77 -3.64 6.62 -2.50
CA SER A 77 -3.16 7.56 -1.49
C SER A 77 -2.08 8.45 -2.09
N VAL A 78 -2.12 9.74 -1.76
CA VAL A 78 -1.18 10.75 -2.25
C VAL A 78 -0.66 11.54 -1.05
N SER A 79 0.49 11.14 -0.53
CA SER A 79 1.08 11.71 0.69
C SER A 79 2.18 12.69 0.33
N VAL A 80 2.06 13.94 0.80
CA VAL A 80 2.91 15.06 0.38
C VAL A 80 3.89 15.44 1.48
N ASN A 81 5.14 15.64 1.13
CA ASN A 81 6.24 16.09 2.00
C ASN A 81 6.37 15.21 3.25
N ASN A 82 6.19 15.78 4.45
CA ASN A 82 6.31 15.09 5.73
C ASN A 82 5.08 14.23 6.13
N CYS A 83 4.01 14.22 5.34
CA CYS A 83 2.97 13.22 5.48
C CYS A 83 3.56 11.86 5.08
N VAL A 84 3.61 10.92 6.02
CA VAL A 84 4.38 9.67 5.83
C VAL A 84 3.78 8.81 4.73
N CYS A 85 2.50 8.42 4.87
CA CYS A 85 1.81 7.51 3.94
C CYS A 85 0.29 7.57 4.14
N HIS A 86 -0.44 6.87 3.26
CA HIS A 86 -1.88 6.57 3.37
C HIS A 86 -2.80 7.80 3.42
N PHE A 87 -2.37 8.94 2.88
CA PHE A 87 -3.22 10.12 2.80
C PHE A 87 -4.20 9.99 1.64
N SER A 88 -5.44 9.65 1.97
CA SER A 88 -6.56 9.47 1.04
C SER A 88 -7.79 10.19 1.60
N PRO A 89 -7.86 11.54 1.49
CA PRO A 89 -8.86 12.35 2.17
C PRO A 89 -10.26 12.17 1.57
N LEU A 90 -11.26 12.55 2.36
CA LEU A 90 -12.64 12.68 1.91
C LEU A 90 -12.81 13.94 1.05
N LYS A 91 -13.88 14.02 0.26
CA LYS A 91 -14.25 15.26 -0.44
C LYS A 91 -14.60 16.40 0.51
N SER A 92 -15.14 16.05 1.66
CA SER A 92 -15.49 16.98 2.74
C SER A 92 -14.32 17.41 3.61
N ASP A 93 -13.16 16.75 3.50
CA ASP A 93 -11.93 17.13 4.23
C ASP A 93 -11.23 18.30 3.53
N PRO A 94 -10.37 19.04 4.27
CA PRO A 94 -9.47 20.00 3.64
C PRO A 94 -8.58 19.30 2.62
N ASP A 95 -8.62 19.77 1.37
CA ASP A 95 -7.82 19.23 0.29
C ASP A 95 -6.45 19.94 0.22
N TYR A 96 -5.48 19.23 -0.33
CA TYR A 96 -4.15 19.77 -0.61
C TYR A 96 -3.95 19.93 -2.11
N THR A 97 -3.53 21.11 -2.53
CA THR A 97 -3.15 21.39 -3.92
C THR A 97 -1.64 21.29 -4.08
N LEU A 98 -1.18 20.44 -4.98
CA LEU A 98 0.24 20.21 -5.24
C LEU A 98 0.95 21.49 -5.69
N LYS A 99 2.18 21.67 -5.22
CA LYS A 99 3.08 22.78 -5.55
C LYS A 99 4.35 22.27 -6.19
N ASP A 100 4.98 23.12 -6.97
CA ASP A 100 6.31 22.85 -7.50
C ASP A 100 7.31 22.56 -6.37
N GLY A 101 8.11 21.54 -6.52
CA GLY A 101 9.05 21.09 -5.48
C GLY A 101 8.49 20.21 -4.38
N ASP A 102 7.18 19.91 -4.34
CA ASP A 102 6.62 18.95 -3.39
C ASP A 102 7.18 17.55 -3.61
N LEU A 103 7.57 16.89 -2.53
CA LEU A 103 7.89 15.46 -2.55
C LEU A 103 6.58 14.69 -2.37
N VAL A 104 6.21 13.93 -3.40
CA VAL A 104 4.93 13.18 -3.44
C VAL A 104 5.20 11.69 -3.40
N LYS A 105 4.43 11.00 -2.58
CA LYS A 105 4.41 9.54 -2.48
C LYS A 105 3.01 9.07 -2.85
N ILE A 106 2.93 8.28 -3.91
CA ILE A 106 1.67 7.67 -4.35
C ILE A 106 1.77 6.19 -4.06
N ASP A 107 0.76 5.65 -3.40
CA ASP A 107 0.58 4.22 -3.21
C ASP A 107 -0.86 3.81 -3.53
N LEU A 108 -1.02 2.60 -4.05
CA LEU A 108 -2.30 2.00 -4.37
C LEU A 108 -2.19 0.48 -4.49
N GLY A 109 -3.31 -0.22 -4.42
CA GLY A 109 -3.35 -1.66 -4.53
C GLY A 109 -4.52 -2.13 -5.39
N VAL A 110 -4.29 -3.18 -6.14
CA VAL A 110 -5.27 -3.86 -7.01
C VAL A 110 -5.36 -5.32 -6.62
N HIS A 111 -6.55 -5.90 -6.64
CA HIS A 111 -6.68 -7.34 -6.52
C HIS A 111 -7.52 -7.94 -7.65
N VAL A 112 -7.18 -9.15 -8.01
CA VAL A 112 -7.96 -10.03 -8.87
C VAL A 112 -8.19 -11.31 -8.10
N ASP A 113 -9.44 -11.61 -7.77
CA ASP A 113 -9.83 -12.78 -6.97
C ASP A 113 -9.14 -12.86 -5.59
N GLY A 114 -8.95 -11.70 -4.96
CA GLY A 114 -8.26 -11.61 -3.66
C GLY A 114 -6.73 -11.65 -3.72
N PHE A 115 -6.12 -11.89 -4.87
CA PHE A 115 -4.67 -11.84 -5.07
C PHE A 115 -4.24 -10.40 -5.31
N ILE A 116 -3.44 -9.85 -4.40
CA ILE A 116 -3.18 -8.42 -4.23
C ILE A 116 -1.84 -8.04 -4.84
N ALA A 117 -1.83 -6.97 -5.63
CA ALA A 117 -0.63 -6.29 -6.11
C ALA A 117 -0.64 -4.84 -5.63
N ASN A 118 0.31 -4.49 -4.77
CA ASN A 118 0.53 -3.14 -4.28
C ASN A 118 1.71 -2.51 -5.02
N VAL A 119 1.57 -1.23 -5.35
CA VAL A 119 2.63 -0.43 -5.97
C VAL A 119 2.72 0.93 -5.30
N ALA A 120 3.94 1.49 -5.25
CA ALA A 120 4.18 2.84 -4.76
C ALA A 120 5.30 3.50 -5.54
N HIS A 121 5.28 4.84 -5.61
CA HIS A 121 6.33 5.63 -6.23
C HIS A 121 6.47 6.98 -5.55
N SER A 122 7.72 7.43 -5.40
CA SER A 122 8.06 8.75 -4.84
C SER A 122 8.75 9.61 -5.90
N PHE A 123 8.34 10.87 -6.00
CA PHE A 123 8.90 11.82 -6.96
C PHE A 123 8.73 13.27 -6.46
N ILE A 124 9.37 14.19 -7.16
CA ILE A 124 9.23 15.63 -6.90
C ILE A 124 8.43 16.27 -8.02
N VAL A 125 7.42 17.06 -7.66
CA VAL A 125 6.58 17.81 -8.61
C VAL A 125 7.44 18.85 -9.34
N GLY A 126 7.32 18.92 -10.67
CA GLY A 126 8.03 19.89 -11.50
C GLY A 126 9.46 19.51 -11.87
N VAL A 127 10.01 18.41 -11.35
CA VAL A 127 11.36 17.94 -11.68
C VAL A 127 11.35 17.14 -12.99
N CYS A 128 12.35 17.38 -13.83
CA CYS A 128 12.57 16.69 -15.10
C CYS A 128 14.05 16.36 -15.30
N LYS A 129 14.39 15.72 -16.40
CA LYS A 129 15.79 15.35 -16.71
C LYS A 129 16.70 16.57 -16.86
N GLU A 130 16.16 17.66 -17.40
CA GLU A 130 16.87 18.92 -17.63
C GLU A 130 17.09 19.71 -16.32
N ASN A 131 16.23 19.48 -15.32
CA ASN A 131 16.31 20.08 -13.99
C ASN A 131 16.16 18.99 -12.91
N PRO A 132 17.18 18.14 -12.71
CA PRO A 132 17.10 17.03 -11.75
C PRO A 132 17.14 17.53 -10.32
N ILE A 133 16.48 16.78 -9.42
CA ILE A 133 16.54 17.03 -7.99
C ILE A 133 17.93 16.72 -7.44
N THR A 134 18.37 17.54 -6.47
CA THR A 134 19.63 17.36 -5.74
C THR A 134 19.41 17.51 -4.22
N GLY A 135 20.45 17.27 -3.43
CA GLY A 135 20.42 17.46 -1.97
C GLY A 135 19.56 16.43 -1.25
N ARG A 136 19.02 16.81 -0.10
CA ARG A 136 18.35 15.86 0.82
C ARG A 136 17.13 15.18 0.26
N LYS A 137 16.38 15.82 -0.63
CA LYS A 137 15.23 15.18 -1.31
C LYS A 137 15.71 14.07 -2.26
N ALA A 138 16.81 14.29 -2.98
CA ALA A 138 17.41 13.26 -3.81
C ALA A 138 17.94 12.10 -2.98
N ASP A 139 18.61 12.37 -1.86
CA ASP A 139 19.17 11.38 -0.96
C ASP A 139 18.08 10.43 -0.44
N VAL A 140 16.96 10.98 0.06
CA VAL A 140 15.89 10.17 0.66
C VAL A 140 15.17 9.31 -0.38
N ILE A 141 14.93 9.83 -1.60
CA ILE A 141 14.32 9.05 -2.68
C ILE A 141 15.24 7.92 -3.11
N LYS A 142 16.53 8.21 -3.29
CA LYS A 142 17.52 7.21 -3.68
C LYS A 142 17.72 6.16 -2.61
N SER A 143 17.77 6.56 -1.34
CA SER A 143 17.83 5.65 -0.19
C SER A 143 16.63 4.69 -0.17
N ALA A 144 15.41 5.20 -0.31
CA ALA A 144 14.20 4.38 -0.36
C ALA A 144 14.22 3.40 -1.54
N HIS A 145 14.61 3.85 -2.72
CA HIS A 145 14.75 3.00 -3.90
C HIS A 145 15.74 1.87 -3.67
N LEU A 146 16.94 2.16 -3.15
CA LEU A 146 17.95 1.13 -2.89
C LEU A 146 17.53 0.17 -1.78
N CYS A 147 16.79 0.62 -0.78
CA CYS A 147 16.19 -0.25 0.23
C CYS A 147 15.18 -1.22 -0.39
N ALA A 148 14.31 -0.75 -1.28
CA ALA A 148 13.38 -1.60 -2.01
C ALA A 148 14.10 -2.61 -2.90
N GLU A 149 15.14 -2.20 -3.62
CA GLU A 149 15.99 -3.06 -4.44
C GLU A 149 16.73 -4.13 -3.61
N ALA A 150 17.18 -3.79 -2.39
CA ALA A 150 17.79 -4.76 -1.48
C ALA A 150 16.76 -5.79 -1.00
N ALA A 151 15.56 -5.36 -0.62
CA ALA A 151 14.49 -6.25 -0.22
C ALA A 151 14.11 -7.24 -1.33
N LEU A 152 14.00 -6.75 -2.58
CA LEU A 152 13.71 -7.59 -3.75
C LEU A 152 14.71 -8.77 -3.90
N ARG A 153 15.96 -8.57 -3.47
CA ARG A 153 17.01 -9.61 -3.52
C ARG A 153 17.09 -10.47 -2.28
N LEU A 154 16.66 -9.95 -1.14
CA LEU A 154 16.76 -10.63 0.16
C LEU A 154 15.50 -11.42 0.52
N VAL A 155 14.33 -11.03 0.06
CA VAL A 155 13.06 -11.77 0.25
C VAL A 155 13.07 -12.98 -0.68
N LYS A 156 13.71 -14.04 -0.21
CA LYS A 156 13.81 -15.33 -0.91
C LYS A 156 13.88 -16.47 0.09
N PRO A 157 13.48 -17.69 -0.30
CA PRO A 157 13.52 -18.86 0.59
C PRO A 157 14.88 -19.04 1.26
N GLY A 158 14.87 -19.35 2.56
CA GLY A 158 16.05 -19.57 3.38
C GLY A 158 16.63 -18.30 4.02
N ASN A 159 16.23 -17.11 3.60
CA ASN A 159 16.60 -15.88 4.27
C ASN A 159 15.59 -15.52 5.37
N GLN A 160 16.02 -14.72 6.33
CA GLN A 160 15.19 -14.24 7.43
C GLN A 160 14.78 -12.77 7.24
N ASN A 161 13.64 -12.40 7.80
CA ASN A 161 13.13 -11.03 7.80
C ASN A 161 14.11 -10.03 8.45
N THR A 162 14.85 -10.44 9.46
CA THR A 162 15.87 -9.62 10.15
C THR A 162 17.00 -9.17 9.22
N GLN A 163 17.38 -9.99 8.23
CA GLN A 163 18.41 -9.63 7.26
C GLN A 163 17.97 -8.44 6.40
N VAL A 164 16.69 -8.35 6.06
CA VAL A 164 16.12 -7.22 5.32
C VAL A 164 16.15 -5.94 6.17
N THR A 165 15.71 -6.03 7.43
CA THR A 165 15.75 -4.92 8.40
C THR A 165 17.17 -4.36 8.54
N GLU A 166 18.17 -5.21 8.69
CA GLU A 166 19.58 -4.79 8.80
C GLU A 166 20.11 -4.13 7.53
N ALA A 167 19.73 -4.66 6.36
CA ALA A 167 20.12 -4.08 5.07
C ALA A 167 19.53 -2.66 4.91
N TRP A 168 18.27 -2.47 5.25
CA TRP A 168 17.61 -1.16 5.20
C TRP A 168 18.28 -0.13 6.09
N ASN A 169 18.64 -0.51 7.33
CA ASN A 169 19.33 0.38 8.25
C ASN A 169 20.70 0.80 7.70
N LYS A 170 21.48 -0.12 7.16
CA LYS A 170 22.81 0.19 6.58
C LYS A 170 22.69 1.10 5.36
N ILE A 171 21.74 0.84 4.45
CA ILE A 171 21.53 1.66 3.26
C ILE A 171 21.09 3.07 3.66
N ALA A 172 20.07 3.20 4.52
CA ALA A 172 19.58 4.50 4.95
C ALA A 172 20.67 5.33 5.62
N GLN A 173 21.46 4.73 6.51
CA GLN A 173 22.60 5.39 7.18
C GLN A 173 23.63 5.93 6.17
N SER A 174 23.92 5.22 5.07
CA SER A 174 24.85 5.67 4.04
C SER A 174 24.40 6.98 3.36
N PHE A 175 23.10 7.27 3.39
CA PHE A 175 22.49 8.52 2.90
C PHE A 175 22.21 9.52 4.05
N LYS A 176 22.65 9.24 5.28
CA LYS A 176 22.28 10.03 6.47
C LYS A 176 20.77 10.16 6.62
N CYS A 177 20.04 9.08 6.33
CA CYS A 177 18.60 8.93 6.46
C CYS A 177 18.27 7.83 7.47
N SER A 178 17.02 7.79 7.91
CA SER A 178 16.51 6.80 8.85
C SER A 178 15.26 6.14 8.30
N PRO A 179 15.14 4.81 8.32
CA PRO A 179 13.85 4.17 8.06
C PRO A 179 12.83 4.57 9.13
N ILE A 180 11.57 4.67 8.77
CA ILE A 180 10.50 4.99 9.73
C ILE A 180 10.35 3.83 10.72
N GLU A 181 10.44 4.15 12.01
CA GLU A 181 10.36 3.18 13.10
C GLU A 181 9.03 2.43 13.12
N GLY A 182 9.11 1.10 13.19
CA GLY A 182 7.96 0.23 13.41
C GLY A 182 7.06 -0.01 12.20
N MET A 183 7.36 0.55 11.04
CA MET A 183 6.61 0.26 9.82
C MET A 183 6.88 -1.17 9.34
N LEU A 184 5.86 -1.82 8.79
CA LEU A 184 5.90 -3.23 8.42
C LEU A 184 5.72 -3.43 6.92
N SER A 185 6.59 -4.23 6.31
CA SER A 185 6.24 -5.00 5.12
C SER A 185 5.60 -6.32 5.56
N HIS A 186 4.76 -6.93 4.74
CA HIS A 186 3.91 -8.04 5.17
C HIS A 186 3.66 -9.05 4.07
N GLN A 187 3.44 -10.30 4.48
CA GLN A 187 3.01 -11.37 3.59
C GLN A 187 1.62 -11.09 3.04
N LEU A 188 1.41 -11.46 1.79
CA LEU A 188 0.12 -11.43 1.10
C LEU A 188 -0.37 -12.85 0.88
N LYS A 189 -1.66 -13.08 1.14
CA LYS A 189 -2.38 -14.31 0.80
C LYS A 189 -3.69 -13.95 0.08
N GLN A 190 -4.36 -14.92 -0.51
CA GLN A 190 -5.66 -14.65 -1.12
C GLN A 190 -6.62 -14.01 -0.11
N HIS A 191 -7.19 -12.85 -0.42
CA HIS A 191 -8.04 -12.01 0.44
C HIS A 191 -7.39 -11.50 1.73
N VAL A 192 -6.07 -11.65 1.91
CA VAL A 192 -5.35 -11.20 3.10
C VAL A 192 -4.23 -10.24 2.70
N ILE A 193 -4.37 -8.97 3.10
CA ILE A 193 -3.35 -7.94 2.84
C ILE A 193 -2.29 -7.89 3.94
N ASP A 194 -2.64 -8.23 5.16
CA ASP A 194 -1.82 -8.14 6.37
C ASP A 194 -1.52 -9.53 6.94
N GLY A 195 -0.84 -10.36 6.15
CA GLY A 195 -0.43 -11.69 6.54
C GLY A 195 0.52 -11.72 7.76
N GLU A 196 0.66 -12.89 8.36
CA GLU A 196 1.33 -13.08 9.65
C GLU A 196 2.84 -12.76 9.62
N LYS A 197 3.54 -13.17 8.55
CA LYS A 197 4.97 -12.90 8.43
C LYS A 197 5.20 -11.45 8.01
N THR A 198 5.98 -10.72 8.78
CA THR A 198 6.27 -9.30 8.57
C THR A 198 7.75 -9.00 8.56
N ILE A 199 8.14 -7.86 7.99
CA ILE A 199 9.48 -7.31 8.01
C ILE A 199 9.38 -5.93 8.64
N ILE A 200 10.01 -5.72 9.78
CA ILE A 200 9.94 -4.46 10.53
C ILE A 200 11.07 -3.51 10.15
N GLN A 201 10.74 -2.23 9.96
CA GLN A 201 11.74 -1.17 9.74
C GLN A 201 12.17 -0.58 11.06
N ASN A 202 13.49 -0.37 11.21
CA ASN A 202 14.11 0.39 12.30
C ASN A 202 13.44 0.17 13.67
N PRO A 203 13.31 -1.10 14.13
CA PRO A 203 12.60 -1.39 15.35
C PRO A 203 13.31 -0.80 16.58
N SER A 204 12.54 -0.25 17.53
CA SER A 204 13.03 0.06 18.86
C SER A 204 13.48 -1.22 19.58
N ASP A 205 14.19 -1.10 20.69
CA ASP A 205 14.65 -2.26 21.46
C ASP A 205 13.49 -3.16 21.91
N GLN A 206 12.36 -2.57 22.25
CA GLN A 206 11.15 -3.32 22.63
C GLN A 206 10.54 -4.01 21.41
N GLN A 207 10.34 -3.31 20.32
CA GLN A 207 9.82 -3.88 19.09
C GLN A 207 10.70 -4.99 18.54
N ARG A 208 12.03 -4.88 18.68
CA ARG A 208 12.99 -5.91 18.27
C ARG A 208 12.84 -7.21 19.08
N LYS A 209 12.47 -7.11 20.36
CA LYS A 209 12.20 -8.26 21.22
C LYS A 209 10.86 -8.92 20.92
N ASP A 210 9.86 -8.10 20.62
CA ASP A 210 8.47 -8.56 20.45
C ASP A 210 8.20 -9.03 19.01
N HIS A 211 8.95 -8.54 18.02
CA HIS A 211 8.75 -8.90 16.62
C HIS A 211 9.28 -10.30 16.32
N GLU A 212 8.42 -11.14 15.76
CA GLU A 212 8.75 -12.52 15.44
C GLU A 212 9.78 -12.62 14.31
N LYS A 213 10.81 -13.43 14.54
CA LYS A 213 11.76 -13.81 13.49
C LYS A 213 11.12 -14.86 12.60
N ALA A 214 11.13 -14.62 11.30
CA ALA A 214 10.55 -15.51 10.32
C ALA A 214 11.52 -15.76 9.17
N GLU A 215 11.54 -16.99 8.69
CA GLU A 215 12.22 -17.39 7.46
C GLU A 215 11.24 -17.30 6.29
N PHE A 216 11.71 -16.80 5.15
CA PHE A 216 10.93 -16.80 3.91
C PHE A 216 10.90 -18.20 3.31
N GLU A 217 9.72 -18.61 2.87
CA GLU A 217 9.50 -19.94 2.29
C GLU A 217 9.11 -19.85 0.82
N VAL A 218 9.17 -20.98 0.15
CA VAL A 218 8.78 -21.10 -1.26
C VAL A 218 7.27 -20.81 -1.41
N HIS A 219 6.91 -20.13 -2.48
CA HIS A 219 5.54 -19.76 -2.86
C HIS A 219 4.88 -18.67 -1.98
N GLU A 220 5.63 -18.03 -1.10
CA GLU A 220 5.15 -16.83 -0.40
C GLU A 220 5.22 -15.59 -1.28
N VAL A 221 4.32 -14.66 -1.04
CA VAL A 221 4.26 -13.35 -1.69
C VAL A 221 4.25 -12.25 -0.63
N TYR A 222 5.02 -11.19 -0.84
CA TYR A 222 5.19 -10.09 0.10
C TYR A 222 4.90 -8.75 -0.55
N ALA A 223 4.23 -7.86 0.18
CA ALA A 223 4.23 -6.43 -0.07
C ALA A 223 5.45 -5.82 0.62
N VAL A 224 6.42 -5.37 -0.17
CA VAL A 224 7.60 -4.65 0.34
C VAL A 224 7.24 -3.17 0.43
N ASP A 225 7.14 -2.67 1.66
CA ASP A 225 6.80 -1.29 1.97
C ASP A 225 8.00 -0.62 2.64
N VAL A 226 8.61 0.35 1.95
CA VAL A 226 9.82 1.04 2.41
C VAL A 226 9.54 2.52 2.61
N LEU A 227 9.71 2.99 3.84
CA LEU A 227 9.51 4.38 4.21
C LEU A 227 10.78 4.94 4.85
N ILE A 228 11.40 5.92 4.21
CA ILE A 228 12.66 6.53 4.65
C ILE A 228 12.44 8.01 4.94
N SER A 229 13.09 8.49 6.00
CA SER A 229 13.05 9.89 6.43
C SER A 229 14.43 10.52 6.40
N THR A 230 14.50 11.81 6.09
CA THR A 230 15.72 12.63 6.29
C THR A 230 15.93 13.02 7.76
N GLY A 231 14.96 12.79 8.63
CA GLY A 231 14.99 13.09 10.06
C GLY A 231 15.21 11.86 10.93
N GLU A 232 14.69 11.89 12.16
CA GLU A 232 14.88 10.82 13.14
C GLU A 232 14.15 9.51 12.83
N GLY A 233 13.26 9.49 11.83
CA GLY A 233 12.51 8.29 11.44
C GLY A 233 11.35 7.93 12.39
N LYS A 234 10.80 8.88 13.12
CA LYS A 234 9.65 8.67 14.00
C LYS A 234 8.40 9.34 13.43
N ALA A 235 7.38 8.53 13.17
CA ALA A 235 6.07 9.03 12.80
C ALA A 235 5.33 9.57 14.03
N ARG A 236 4.57 10.65 13.84
CA ARG A 236 3.73 11.26 14.87
C ARG A 236 2.34 11.54 14.29
N ASP A 237 1.34 11.55 15.13
CA ASP A 237 0.00 11.96 14.73
C ASP A 237 0.02 13.44 14.31
N GLY A 238 -0.43 13.71 13.08
CA GLY A 238 -0.53 15.07 12.53
C GLY A 238 -1.89 15.73 12.78
N GLY A 239 -2.76 15.15 13.61
CA GLY A 239 -4.08 15.70 13.92
C GLY A 239 -5.12 15.52 12.79
N LEU A 240 -4.83 14.71 11.78
CA LEU A 240 -5.77 14.36 10.71
C LEU A 240 -6.56 13.11 11.09
N ARG A 241 -7.84 13.07 10.73
CA ARG A 241 -8.64 11.88 10.99
C ARG A 241 -8.26 10.71 10.07
N THR A 242 -8.40 9.50 10.56
CA THR A 242 -8.30 8.29 9.76
C THR A 242 -9.43 8.23 8.73
N THR A 243 -9.10 7.90 7.49
CA THR A 243 -10.06 7.78 6.37
C THR A 243 -10.04 6.40 5.72
N ILE A 244 -9.00 5.60 5.95
CA ILE A 244 -8.86 4.25 5.42
C ILE A 244 -9.14 3.25 6.54
N TYR A 245 -10.04 2.31 6.27
CA TYR A 245 -10.46 1.26 7.19
C TYR A 245 -10.44 -0.09 6.50
N LYS A 246 -10.36 -1.14 7.30
CA LYS A 246 -10.47 -2.53 6.85
C LYS A 246 -11.41 -3.27 7.80
N ARG A 247 -12.35 -4.06 7.25
CA ARG A 247 -13.15 -5.00 8.02
C ARG A 247 -12.24 -6.14 8.51
N ASP A 248 -12.41 -6.56 9.74
CA ASP A 248 -11.79 -7.77 10.27
C ASP A 248 -12.73 -8.96 10.05
N PRO A 249 -12.46 -9.85 9.08
CA PRO A 249 -13.35 -10.97 8.78
C PRO A 249 -13.41 -12.03 9.88
N SER A 250 -12.45 -12.03 10.81
CA SER A 250 -12.44 -12.94 11.96
C SER A 250 -13.41 -12.53 13.08
N LYS A 251 -13.89 -11.27 13.04
CA LYS A 251 -14.76 -10.71 14.08
C LYS A 251 -16.22 -10.66 13.64
N GLN A 252 -17.10 -11.04 14.56
CA GLN A 252 -18.54 -10.84 14.41
C GLN A 252 -18.94 -9.49 14.98
N TYR A 253 -19.51 -8.62 14.14
CA TYR A 253 -19.91 -7.26 14.49
C TYR A 253 -21.37 -7.26 14.99
N GLY A 254 -21.57 -7.08 16.29
CA GLY A 254 -22.89 -7.00 16.93
C GLY A 254 -23.54 -5.61 16.82
N LEU A 255 -23.87 -5.15 15.62
CA LEU A 255 -24.39 -3.80 15.37
C LEU A 255 -25.87 -3.69 15.71
N LYS A 256 -26.23 -2.79 16.64
CA LYS A 256 -27.61 -2.59 17.13
C LYS A 256 -28.42 -1.63 16.24
N MET A 257 -27.81 -0.54 15.74
CA MET A 257 -28.52 0.47 14.95
C MET A 257 -28.75 -0.02 13.52
N LYS A 258 -29.91 0.29 12.94
CA LYS A 258 -30.24 -0.06 11.56
C LYS A 258 -29.27 0.59 10.57
N THR A 259 -28.96 1.87 10.75
CA THR A 259 -27.99 2.61 9.91
C THR A 259 -26.60 1.99 9.92
N SER A 260 -26.12 1.59 11.11
CA SER A 260 -24.82 0.92 11.23
C SER A 260 -24.82 -0.44 10.51
N ARG A 261 -25.91 -1.20 10.58
CA ARG A 261 -26.02 -2.47 9.84
C ARG A 261 -26.06 -2.26 8.33
N THR A 262 -26.79 -1.24 7.85
CA THR A 262 -26.83 -0.90 6.43
C THR A 262 -25.45 -0.50 5.92
N PHE A 263 -24.77 0.39 6.64
CA PHE A 263 -23.42 0.81 6.31
C PHE A 263 -22.44 -0.39 6.28
N PHE A 264 -22.48 -1.23 7.30
CA PHE A 264 -21.61 -2.39 7.39
C PHE A 264 -21.87 -3.41 6.27
N SER A 265 -23.15 -3.65 5.95
CA SER A 265 -23.51 -4.51 4.81
C SER A 265 -22.98 -3.99 3.48
N GLU A 266 -22.99 -2.66 3.29
CA GLU A 266 -22.41 -2.03 2.10
C GLU A 266 -20.88 -2.21 2.06
N VAL A 267 -20.20 -2.05 3.21
CA VAL A 267 -18.76 -2.33 3.33
C VAL A 267 -18.44 -3.77 2.98
N GLU A 268 -19.17 -4.72 3.55
CA GLU A 268 -18.98 -6.16 3.30
C GLU A 268 -19.21 -6.52 1.83
N ARG A 269 -20.27 -6.00 1.23
CA ARG A 269 -20.62 -6.24 -0.16
C ARG A 269 -19.58 -5.68 -1.14
N ARG A 270 -19.11 -4.43 -0.92
CA ARG A 270 -18.23 -3.71 -1.86
C ARG A 270 -16.76 -4.02 -1.66
N PHE A 271 -16.31 -4.15 -0.45
CA PHE A 271 -14.87 -4.20 -0.12
C PHE A 271 -14.43 -5.52 0.48
N ASP A 272 -15.36 -6.29 1.06
CA ASP A 272 -15.08 -7.54 1.74
C ASP A 272 -14.00 -7.39 2.83
N ALA A 273 -12.84 -8.01 2.65
CA ALA A 273 -11.68 -7.91 3.55
C ALA A 273 -10.64 -6.87 3.08
N MET A 274 -10.88 -6.16 1.97
CA MET A 274 -9.93 -5.17 1.43
C MET A 274 -10.05 -3.83 2.14
N PRO A 275 -8.93 -3.12 2.37
CA PRO A 275 -8.94 -1.73 2.79
C PRO A 275 -9.75 -0.85 1.84
N PHE A 276 -10.46 0.10 2.41
CA PHE A 276 -11.30 1.06 1.69
C PHE A 276 -11.20 2.45 2.29
N THR A 277 -11.45 3.46 1.48
CA THR A 277 -11.57 4.84 1.96
C THR A 277 -13.04 5.22 2.16
N LEU A 278 -13.33 5.97 3.21
CA LEU A 278 -14.67 6.53 3.45
C LEU A 278 -15.15 7.44 2.31
N ARG A 279 -14.23 8.03 1.53
CA ARG A 279 -14.57 8.84 0.35
C ARG A 279 -15.50 8.12 -0.61
N THR A 280 -15.34 6.82 -0.81
CA THR A 280 -16.19 6.02 -1.70
C THR A 280 -17.60 5.80 -1.16
N LEU A 281 -17.85 6.16 0.09
CA LEU A 281 -19.15 6.04 0.77
C LEU A 281 -19.84 7.40 1.00
N GLU A 282 -19.17 8.52 0.71
CA GLU A 282 -19.74 9.88 0.88
C GLU A 282 -20.97 10.15 -0.02
N SER A 283 -21.16 9.38 -1.08
CA SER A 283 -22.27 9.54 -2.03
C SER A 283 -23.40 8.51 -1.84
N VAL A 284 -23.35 7.72 -0.77
CA VAL A 284 -24.42 6.77 -0.44
C VAL A 284 -25.38 7.47 0.52
N GLU A 285 -26.39 8.16 -0.06
CA GLU A 285 -27.56 8.69 0.64
C GLU A 285 -28.51 7.57 1.09
#